data_9abb8a8c4297309ac2853aa01c481363
#
_entry.id   9abb8a8c4297309ac2853aa01c481363
#
_cell.length_a   1.000
_cell.length_b   1.000
_cell.length_c   1.000
_cell.angle_alpha   90.00
_cell.angle_beta   90.00
_cell.angle_gamma   90.00
#
_symmetry.space_group_name_H-M   'P 1'
#
loop_
_entity.id
_entity.type
_entity.pdbx_description
1 polymer ?
#
loop_
_entity_poly.entity_id
_entity_poly.type
_entity_poly.pdbx_seq_one_letter_code
_entity_poly.pdbx_strand_id
1 'polypeptide(L)'
;TVMGHVDHGKTSLLDYIRQANVIAGEAGGITQHIGAYNVKLSDGRHITFLDTPGHEAFTAMRARGAKVTDICIIIVAADDNVMPQTAGVPIVFAINKIDKPHANPEKIKEELAGMNYLVEDWGGKYQSQDISAKKGTGVPELMEKVLLEAEMLDLKANPNRKATGSIIESSLDKGRGYVATVLVQNGTLRVGDIILAGNHFGRVKAMFNERNQRIKEAGPACPALILGLNGAPTAGDIFNVLDTEQEAREVASKREQLQREQGLRTTKILTLEDIGRRRAIGNFQELNIIVKGDVDGSIEALSDSLIKLSTEEIQVNVLHKAVGEISESDVTLAAASDAVIIGFQVRPSIAARRAAEREGVDIRLYSVIYQAIE
;
A
#
# COMPACT_ATOMS: atom_id res chain seq x y z
N THR A 1 3.12 -0.36 12.13
CA THR A 1 2.65 0.56 11.06
C THR A 1 2.50 1.97 11.59
N VAL A 2 2.84 2.98 10.76
CA VAL A 2 2.61 4.39 11.06
C VAL A 2 1.44 4.89 10.23
N MET A 3 0.43 5.43 10.91
CA MET A 3 -0.80 5.95 10.31
C MET A 3 -1.07 7.38 10.79
N GLY A 4 -1.91 8.11 10.09
CA GLY A 4 -2.30 9.47 10.42
C GLY A 4 -2.73 10.21 9.16
N HIS A 5 -3.33 11.38 9.32
CA HIS A 5 -3.78 12.21 8.21
C HIS A 5 -2.60 12.75 7.39
N VAL A 6 -2.91 13.30 6.22
CA VAL A 6 -1.94 14.05 5.40
C VAL A 6 -1.38 15.20 6.26
N ASP A 7 -0.12 15.54 6.11
CA ASP A 7 0.58 16.61 6.82
C ASP A 7 0.71 16.49 8.35
N HIS A 8 0.26 15.40 8.98
CA HIS A 8 0.48 15.17 10.40
C HIS A 8 1.93 14.81 10.75
N GLY A 9 2.78 14.56 9.74
CA GLY A 9 4.23 14.38 9.89
C GLY A 9 4.68 12.92 10.05
N LYS A 10 3.95 11.96 9.47
CA LYS A 10 4.33 10.53 9.44
C LYS A 10 5.72 10.30 8.88
N THR A 11 5.93 10.73 7.64
CA THR A 11 7.21 10.56 6.94
C THR A 11 8.32 11.33 7.64
N SER A 12 8.03 12.51 8.22
CA SER A 12 9.03 13.26 9.01
C SER A 12 9.49 12.50 10.26
N LEU A 13 8.58 11.80 10.95
CA LEU A 13 8.92 10.94 12.09
C LEU A 13 9.80 9.78 11.63
N LEU A 14 9.44 9.11 10.56
CA LEU A 14 10.21 7.99 10.03
C LEU A 14 11.57 8.43 9.49
N ASP A 15 11.65 9.57 8.81
CA ASP A 15 12.92 10.15 8.37
C ASP A 15 13.85 10.45 9.55
N TYR A 16 13.31 11.00 10.65
CA TYR A 16 14.07 11.21 11.87
C TYR A 16 14.59 9.89 12.47
N ILE A 17 13.71 8.89 12.61
CA ILE A 17 14.07 7.57 13.18
C ILE A 17 15.15 6.89 12.31
N ARG A 18 15.06 7.01 10.99
CA ARG A 18 16.00 6.42 10.03
C ARG A 18 17.25 7.23 9.77
N GLN A 19 17.30 8.48 10.22
CA GLN A 19 18.30 9.47 9.83
C GLN A 19 18.40 9.60 8.29
N ALA A 20 17.26 9.70 7.62
CA ALA A 20 17.09 9.77 6.18
C ALA A 20 16.27 11.02 5.80
N ASN A 21 16.17 11.29 4.50
CA ASN A 21 15.32 12.36 3.95
C ASN A 21 14.57 11.84 2.71
N VAL A 22 13.53 11.06 2.93
CA VAL A 22 12.72 10.46 1.87
C VAL A 22 11.71 11.45 1.31
N ILE A 23 11.19 12.35 2.15
CA ILE A 23 10.21 13.39 1.76
C ILE A 23 10.70 14.19 0.54
N ALA A 24 11.98 14.49 0.47
CA ALA A 24 12.54 15.28 -0.65
C ALA A 24 12.46 14.59 -2.02
N GLY A 25 12.27 13.27 -2.05
CA GLY A 25 12.19 12.46 -3.28
C GLY A 25 10.77 12.12 -3.74
N GLU A 26 9.75 12.38 -2.92
CA GLU A 26 8.37 12.01 -3.23
C GLU A 26 7.65 13.06 -4.09
N ALA A 27 6.93 12.59 -5.12
CA ALA A 27 6.15 13.46 -6.00
C ALA A 27 5.02 14.16 -5.21
N GLY A 28 4.99 15.48 -5.27
CA GLY A 28 4.02 16.29 -4.52
C GLY A 28 4.31 16.41 -3.03
N GLY A 29 5.43 15.87 -2.53
CA GLY A 29 5.81 15.91 -1.11
C GLY A 29 4.90 15.05 -0.21
N ILE A 30 4.16 14.10 -0.77
CA ILE A 30 3.25 13.19 -0.05
C ILE A 30 3.63 11.74 -0.32
N THR A 31 3.54 10.89 0.71
CA THR A 31 3.75 9.45 0.57
C THR A 31 2.59 8.82 -0.22
N GLN A 32 2.91 8.16 -1.33
CA GLN A 32 1.94 7.51 -2.21
C GLN A 32 2.16 6.00 -2.33
N HIS A 33 3.25 5.47 -1.77
CA HIS A 33 3.60 4.05 -1.74
C HIS A 33 3.72 3.56 -0.29
N ILE A 34 3.59 2.24 -0.08
CA ILE A 34 3.88 1.67 1.24
C ILE A 34 5.40 1.45 1.35
N GLY A 35 6.04 2.18 2.25
CA GLY A 35 7.44 1.97 2.60
C GLY A 35 7.58 0.93 3.71
N ALA A 36 8.51 -0.01 3.59
CA ALA A 36 8.85 -0.96 4.65
C ALA A 36 10.33 -0.80 5.02
N TYR A 37 10.60 -0.52 6.29
CA TYR A 37 11.93 -0.13 6.76
C TYR A 37 12.29 -0.84 8.05
N ASN A 38 13.46 -1.47 8.09
CA ASN A 38 13.99 -2.09 9.30
C ASN A 38 14.97 -1.14 10.00
N VAL A 39 14.70 -0.82 11.25
CA VAL A 39 15.51 0.08 12.07
C VAL A 39 16.12 -0.69 13.23
N LYS A 40 17.44 -0.59 13.38
CA LYS A 40 18.15 -1.12 14.53
C LYS A 40 18.21 -0.07 15.63
N LEU A 41 17.73 -0.41 16.81
CA LEU A 41 17.76 0.45 17.99
C LEU A 41 19.15 0.41 18.67
N SER A 42 19.37 1.36 19.58
CA SER A 42 20.62 1.47 20.35
C SER A 42 20.93 0.25 21.23
N ASP A 43 19.90 -0.47 21.66
CA ASP A 43 19.96 -1.70 22.46
C ASP A 43 20.18 -2.98 21.63
N GLY A 44 20.28 -2.84 20.29
CA GLY A 44 20.47 -3.94 19.35
C GLY A 44 19.19 -4.62 18.88
N ARG A 45 18.02 -4.28 19.42
CA ARG A 45 16.72 -4.76 18.92
C ARG A 45 16.39 -4.14 17.56
N HIS A 46 15.54 -4.80 16.79
CA HIS A 46 15.09 -4.35 15.47
C HIS A 46 13.59 -4.12 15.47
N ILE A 47 13.17 -3.01 14.87
CA ILE A 47 11.75 -2.72 14.61
C ILE A 47 11.59 -2.49 13.12
N THR A 48 10.58 -3.11 12.52
CA THR A 48 10.19 -2.85 11.14
C THR A 48 9.02 -1.90 11.11
N PHE A 49 9.21 -0.77 10.46
CA PHE A 49 8.18 0.24 10.23
C PHE A 49 7.58 0.10 8.85
N LEU A 50 6.24 0.20 8.79
CA LEU A 50 5.50 0.36 7.55
C LEU A 50 4.98 1.79 7.49
N ASP A 51 5.45 2.57 6.51
CA ASP A 51 4.89 3.88 6.19
C ASP A 51 3.69 3.71 5.27
N THR A 52 2.57 4.31 5.62
CA THR A 52 1.34 4.21 4.83
C THR A 52 0.86 5.59 4.40
N PRO A 53 0.38 5.73 3.14
CA PRO A 53 -0.17 6.98 2.66
C PRO A 53 -1.32 7.47 3.54
N GLY A 54 -1.32 8.77 3.87
CA GLY A 54 -2.33 9.37 4.75
C GLY A 54 -3.65 9.72 4.06
N HIS A 55 -3.64 9.84 2.74
CA HIS A 55 -4.79 10.27 1.95
C HIS A 55 -5.94 9.25 1.98
N GLU A 56 -7.18 9.73 1.95
CA GLU A 56 -8.38 8.90 2.03
C GLU A 56 -8.46 7.85 0.91
N ALA A 57 -8.05 8.20 -0.31
CA ALA A 57 -8.01 7.28 -1.44
C ALA A 57 -7.21 5.99 -1.17
N PHE A 58 -6.18 6.04 -0.29
CA PHE A 58 -5.34 4.91 0.07
C PHE A 58 -5.85 4.10 1.27
N THR A 59 -7.15 4.11 1.54
CA THR A 59 -7.74 3.37 2.68
C THR A 59 -7.46 1.86 2.61
N ALA A 60 -7.49 1.26 1.42
CA ALA A 60 -7.14 -0.15 1.22
C ALA A 60 -5.69 -0.45 1.61
N MET A 61 -4.74 0.44 1.30
CA MET A 61 -3.33 0.30 1.69
C MET A 61 -3.16 0.36 3.21
N ARG A 62 -3.85 1.28 3.91
CA ARG A 62 -3.84 1.35 5.38
C ARG A 62 -4.42 0.09 6.01
N ALA A 63 -5.54 -0.42 5.49
CA ALA A 63 -6.14 -1.67 5.97
C ALA A 63 -5.20 -2.87 5.80
N ARG A 64 -4.43 -2.93 4.72
CA ARG A 64 -3.39 -3.95 4.51
C ARG A 64 -2.23 -3.79 5.48
N GLY A 65 -1.73 -2.56 5.65
CA GLY A 65 -0.73 -2.25 6.65
C GLY A 65 -1.15 -2.73 8.04
N ALA A 66 -2.39 -2.47 8.45
CA ALA A 66 -2.93 -2.92 9.73
C ALA A 66 -2.97 -4.45 9.87
N LYS A 67 -3.30 -5.19 8.80
CA LYS A 67 -3.37 -6.67 8.84
C LYS A 67 -2.02 -7.35 9.03
N VAL A 68 -0.94 -6.73 8.64
CA VAL A 68 0.41 -7.31 8.69
C VAL A 68 1.24 -6.77 9.84
N THR A 69 0.69 -5.87 10.64
CA THR A 69 1.38 -5.17 11.73
C THR A 69 0.95 -5.69 13.10
N ASP A 70 1.84 -5.61 14.06
CA ASP A 70 1.57 -5.97 15.46
C ASP A 70 1.11 -4.75 16.26
N ILE A 71 1.64 -3.56 15.97
CA ILE A 71 1.35 -2.30 16.66
C ILE A 71 1.15 -1.19 15.65
N CYS A 72 0.17 -0.32 15.88
CA CYS A 72 -0.08 0.86 15.08
C CYS A 72 0.30 2.13 15.84
N ILE A 73 1.15 2.97 15.25
CA ILE A 73 1.41 4.32 15.72
C ILE A 73 0.49 5.25 14.94
N ILE A 74 -0.43 5.92 15.65
CA ILE A 74 -1.30 6.92 15.05
C ILE A 74 -0.73 8.31 15.37
N ILE A 75 -0.32 9.01 14.30
CA ILE A 75 0.20 10.37 14.43
C ILE A 75 -0.94 11.37 14.24
N VAL A 76 -1.08 12.26 15.21
CA VAL A 76 -2.01 13.38 15.19
C VAL A 76 -1.22 14.67 15.35
N ALA A 77 -1.52 15.68 14.55
CA ALA A 77 -0.88 16.96 14.69
C ALA A 77 -1.53 17.76 15.83
N ALA A 78 -0.74 18.34 16.72
CA ALA A 78 -1.23 19.11 17.86
C ALA A 78 -1.89 20.46 17.47
N ASP A 79 -1.83 20.83 16.20
CA ASP A 79 -2.40 22.03 15.59
C ASP A 79 -3.60 21.74 14.68
N ASP A 80 -4.07 20.49 14.63
CA ASP A 80 -5.17 20.04 13.75
C ASP A 80 -6.13 19.12 14.52
N ASN A 81 -7.25 18.73 13.90
CA ASN A 81 -8.25 17.87 14.50
C ASN A 81 -7.90 16.39 14.34
N VAL A 82 -8.43 15.57 15.26
CA VAL A 82 -8.29 14.11 15.19
C VAL A 82 -9.21 13.55 14.11
N MET A 83 -8.62 12.84 13.12
CA MET A 83 -9.38 12.08 12.13
C MET A 83 -9.50 10.62 12.57
N PRO A 84 -10.71 10.02 12.56
CA PRO A 84 -10.89 8.64 13.00
C PRO A 84 -10.15 7.67 12.08
N GLN A 85 -9.24 6.88 12.66
CA GLN A 85 -8.57 5.78 11.96
C GLN A 85 -8.67 4.54 12.86
N THR A 86 -9.27 3.48 12.34
CA THR A 86 -9.45 2.24 13.09
C THR A 86 -8.38 1.24 12.66
N ALA A 87 -7.49 0.89 13.59
CA ALA A 87 -6.61 -0.26 13.45
C ALA A 87 -7.13 -1.37 14.38
N GLY A 88 -7.36 -2.56 13.90
CA GLY A 88 -7.77 -3.71 14.73
C GLY A 88 -6.63 -4.30 15.58
N VAL A 89 -5.61 -3.52 15.91
CA VAL A 89 -4.36 -3.87 16.61
C VAL A 89 -4.09 -2.85 17.71
N PRO A 90 -3.21 -3.14 18.69
CA PRO A 90 -2.77 -2.17 19.70
C PRO A 90 -2.30 -0.86 19.10
N ILE A 91 -2.66 0.24 19.74
CA ILE A 91 -2.45 1.61 19.24
C ILE A 91 -1.60 2.39 20.24
N VAL A 92 -0.59 3.09 19.72
CA VAL A 92 0.17 4.13 20.43
C VAL A 92 -0.06 5.46 19.72
N PHE A 93 -0.50 6.47 20.44
CA PHE A 93 -0.71 7.81 19.88
C PHE A 93 0.56 8.64 19.93
N ALA A 94 0.91 9.29 18.82
CA ALA A 94 2.00 10.25 18.73
C ALA A 94 1.43 11.62 18.40
N ILE A 95 1.37 12.52 19.39
CA ILE A 95 0.88 13.89 19.23
C ILE A 95 2.04 14.74 18.77
N ASN A 96 2.06 15.04 17.46
CA ASN A 96 3.19 15.66 16.78
C ASN A 96 3.02 17.18 16.65
N LYS A 97 4.11 17.86 16.28
CA LYS A 97 4.20 19.30 16.06
C LYS A 97 4.03 20.16 17.34
N ILE A 98 4.42 19.62 18.49
CA ILE A 98 4.39 20.38 19.75
C ILE A 98 5.29 21.64 19.75
N ASP A 99 6.17 21.75 18.77
CA ASP A 99 7.05 22.90 18.57
C ASP A 99 6.36 24.12 17.93
N LYS A 100 5.13 23.98 17.47
CA LYS A 100 4.35 25.09 16.89
C LYS A 100 3.70 25.97 17.96
N PRO A 101 3.58 27.30 17.74
CA PRO A 101 3.05 28.25 18.73
C PRO A 101 1.57 28.01 19.10
N HIS A 102 0.81 27.33 18.23
CA HIS A 102 -0.61 27.02 18.45
C HIS A 102 -0.85 25.54 18.83
N ALA A 103 0.21 24.79 19.10
CA ALA A 103 0.09 23.39 19.50
C ALA A 103 -0.63 23.28 20.86
N ASN A 104 -1.65 22.43 20.91
CA ASN A 104 -2.36 22.11 22.14
C ASN A 104 -2.56 20.61 22.28
N PRO A 105 -1.57 19.87 22.82
CA PRO A 105 -1.66 18.42 23.01
C PRO A 105 -2.85 17.99 23.89
N GLU A 106 -3.17 18.79 24.93
CA GLU A 106 -4.29 18.47 25.83
C GLU A 106 -5.64 18.47 25.13
N LYS A 107 -5.86 19.40 24.19
CA LYS A 107 -7.07 19.42 23.34
C LYS A 107 -7.18 18.14 22.50
N ILE A 108 -6.07 17.66 21.96
CA ILE A 108 -6.04 16.42 21.16
C ILE A 108 -6.38 15.21 22.06
N LYS A 109 -5.85 15.16 23.29
CA LYS A 109 -6.20 14.10 24.26
C LYS A 109 -7.69 14.13 24.62
N GLU A 110 -8.29 15.31 24.74
CA GLU A 110 -9.73 15.49 24.95
C GLU A 110 -10.56 14.98 23.77
N GLU A 111 -10.18 15.32 22.53
CA GLU A 111 -10.83 14.82 21.33
C GLU A 111 -10.72 13.30 21.20
N LEU A 112 -9.54 12.72 21.50
CA LEU A 112 -9.34 11.27 21.54
C LEU A 112 -10.25 10.61 22.60
N ALA A 113 -10.36 11.19 23.80
CA ALA A 113 -11.27 10.70 24.84
C ALA A 113 -12.73 10.74 24.38
N GLY A 114 -13.15 11.81 23.68
CA GLY A 114 -14.47 11.91 23.05
C GLY A 114 -14.77 10.82 22.02
N MET A 115 -13.75 10.25 21.39
CA MET A 115 -13.83 9.12 20.47
C MET A 115 -13.64 7.74 21.13
N ASN A 116 -13.68 7.66 22.45
CA ASN A 116 -13.42 6.46 23.27
C ASN A 116 -11.96 5.95 23.24
N TYR A 117 -10.99 6.79 22.89
CA TYR A 117 -9.56 6.51 22.98
C TYR A 117 -8.95 7.23 24.17
N LEU A 118 -9.33 6.83 25.40
CA LEU A 118 -8.79 7.44 26.60
C LEU A 118 -7.32 7.08 26.77
N VAL A 119 -6.46 8.11 26.84
CA VAL A 119 -5.01 7.97 26.96
C VAL A 119 -4.59 7.63 28.41
N GLU A 120 -3.40 7.02 28.54
CA GLU A 120 -2.87 6.57 29.84
C GLU A 120 -2.71 7.72 30.83
N ASP A 121 -2.26 8.90 30.38
CA ASP A 121 -2.12 10.10 31.19
C ASP A 121 -3.44 10.50 31.90
N TRP A 122 -4.59 10.13 31.36
CA TRP A 122 -5.93 10.39 31.91
C TRP A 122 -6.59 9.13 32.50
N GLY A 123 -5.78 8.09 32.79
CA GLY A 123 -6.25 6.84 33.40
C GLY A 123 -6.87 5.85 32.39
N GLY A 124 -6.63 6.03 31.10
CA GLY A 124 -7.06 5.12 30.04
C GLY A 124 -6.06 4.00 29.77
N LYS A 125 -6.32 3.26 28.69
CA LYS A 125 -5.51 2.10 28.27
C LYS A 125 -4.56 2.39 27.10
N TYR A 126 -4.72 3.51 26.43
CA TYR A 126 -3.94 3.82 25.23
C TYR A 126 -2.71 4.66 25.58
N GLN A 127 -1.56 4.22 25.15
CA GLN A 127 -0.34 4.98 25.32
C GLN A 127 -0.32 6.20 24.39
N SER A 128 0.17 7.31 24.88
CA SER A 128 0.36 8.53 24.09
C SER A 128 1.70 9.19 24.40
N GLN A 129 2.29 9.84 23.41
CA GLN A 129 3.53 10.59 23.55
C GLN A 129 3.46 11.87 22.74
N ASP A 130 3.77 12.99 23.40
CA ASP A 130 3.90 14.29 22.77
C ASP A 130 5.28 14.40 22.11
N ILE A 131 5.31 14.69 20.80
CA ILE A 131 6.54 14.68 20.02
C ILE A 131 6.69 15.91 19.12
N SER A 132 7.93 16.20 18.75
CA SER A 132 8.25 16.99 17.55
C SER A 132 9.14 16.16 16.62
N ALA A 133 8.56 15.58 15.59
CA ALA A 133 9.30 14.81 14.59
C ALA A 133 10.43 15.64 13.93
N LYS A 134 10.20 16.94 13.74
CA LYS A 134 11.18 17.87 13.15
C LYS A 134 12.39 18.11 14.06
N LYS A 135 12.17 18.22 15.39
CA LYS A 135 13.24 18.48 16.37
C LYS A 135 13.75 17.20 17.03
N GLY A 136 13.05 16.08 16.87
CA GLY A 136 13.35 14.82 17.54
C GLY A 136 12.95 14.76 19.01
N THR A 137 12.27 15.78 19.53
CA THR A 137 11.84 15.82 20.93
C THR A 137 10.74 14.78 21.16
N GLY A 138 10.82 13.98 22.23
CA GLY A 138 9.84 12.96 22.59
C GLY A 138 9.87 11.70 21.73
N VAL A 139 10.75 11.62 20.70
CA VAL A 139 10.82 10.43 19.82
C VAL A 139 11.45 9.23 20.51
N PRO A 140 12.52 9.35 21.30
CA PRO A 140 13.03 8.23 22.09
C PRO A 140 11.98 7.65 23.05
N GLU A 141 11.24 8.49 23.75
CA GLU A 141 10.18 8.10 24.68
C GLU A 141 9.02 7.41 23.95
N LEU A 142 8.65 7.88 22.75
CA LEU A 142 7.71 7.18 21.89
C LEU A 142 8.19 5.76 21.56
N MET A 143 9.47 5.60 21.22
CA MET A 143 10.04 4.29 20.91
C MET A 143 10.02 3.35 22.12
N GLU A 144 10.28 3.87 23.32
CA GLU A 144 10.17 3.09 24.56
C GLU A 144 8.73 2.59 24.80
N LYS A 145 7.73 3.45 24.57
CA LYS A 145 6.30 3.06 24.68
C LYS A 145 5.92 1.99 23.64
N VAL A 146 6.40 2.11 22.41
CA VAL A 146 6.18 1.07 21.38
C VAL A 146 6.82 -0.27 21.78
N LEU A 147 8.01 -0.23 22.36
CA LEU A 147 8.69 -1.45 22.83
C LEU A 147 7.97 -2.06 24.03
N LEU A 148 7.46 -1.26 24.93
CA LEU A 148 6.67 -1.72 26.08
C LEU A 148 5.40 -2.45 25.59
N GLU A 149 4.69 -1.87 24.62
CA GLU A 149 3.53 -2.51 23.99
C GLU A 149 3.90 -3.83 23.31
N ALA A 150 5.05 -3.88 22.61
CA ALA A 150 5.55 -5.10 21.99
C ALA A 150 5.89 -6.20 23.01
N GLU A 151 6.42 -5.84 24.17
CA GLU A 151 6.71 -6.77 25.27
C GLU A 151 5.40 -7.34 25.86
N MET A 152 4.36 -6.53 26.00
CA MET A 152 3.05 -7.00 26.46
C MET A 152 2.39 -8.00 25.50
N LEU A 153 2.64 -7.87 24.20
CA LEU A 153 2.13 -8.78 23.17
C LEU A 153 2.88 -10.11 23.12
N ASP A 154 4.04 -10.25 23.75
CA ASP A 154 4.90 -11.46 23.75
C ASP A 154 5.10 -12.04 22.33
N LEU A 155 5.49 -11.17 21.39
CA LEU A 155 5.64 -11.50 19.99
C LEU A 155 6.72 -12.56 19.77
N LYS A 156 6.36 -13.65 19.10
CA LYS A 156 7.26 -14.79 18.85
C LYS A 156 7.25 -15.22 17.39
N ALA A 157 8.41 -15.54 16.85
CA ALA A 157 8.55 -16.13 15.54
C ALA A 157 9.64 -17.19 15.52
N ASN A 158 9.47 -18.22 14.69
CA ASN A 158 10.46 -19.28 14.55
C ASN A 158 11.27 -19.07 13.25
N PRO A 159 12.54 -18.68 13.31
CA PRO A 159 13.35 -18.48 12.11
C PRO A 159 13.71 -19.80 11.40
N ASN A 160 13.65 -20.95 12.10
CA ASN A 160 14.09 -22.23 11.57
C ASN A 160 12.99 -23.01 10.84
N ARG A 161 12.10 -22.31 10.13
CA ARG A 161 11.06 -22.91 9.28
C ARG A 161 11.05 -22.26 7.91
N LYS A 162 10.28 -22.82 6.97
CA LYS A 162 10.00 -22.20 5.68
C LYS A 162 9.35 -20.84 5.87
N ALA A 163 9.80 -19.85 5.12
CA ALA A 163 9.29 -18.52 5.24
C ALA A 163 7.81 -18.43 4.85
N THR A 164 7.09 -17.66 5.64
CA THR A 164 5.75 -17.18 5.35
C THR A 164 5.67 -15.69 5.67
N GLY A 165 4.86 -14.96 4.94
CA GLY A 165 4.70 -13.53 5.16
C GLY A 165 3.73 -12.92 4.16
N SER A 166 3.77 -11.61 4.02
CA SER A 166 2.84 -10.87 3.18
C SER A 166 3.56 -10.05 2.12
N ILE A 167 2.91 -9.90 0.97
CA ILE A 167 3.32 -8.97 -0.08
C ILE A 167 2.89 -7.57 0.36
N ILE A 168 3.84 -6.67 0.48
CA ILE A 168 3.56 -5.27 0.81
C ILE A 168 3.19 -4.50 -0.45
N GLU A 169 3.99 -4.69 -1.50
CA GLU A 169 3.82 -3.99 -2.77
C GLU A 169 4.47 -4.77 -3.91
N SER A 170 3.97 -4.59 -5.12
CA SER A 170 4.58 -5.17 -6.32
C SER A 170 4.65 -4.16 -7.45
N SER A 171 5.72 -4.25 -8.24
CA SER A 171 6.00 -3.37 -9.36
C SER A 171 6.64 -4.11 -10.52
N LEU A 172 6.65 -3.49 -11.69
CA LEU A 172 7.37 -3.99 -12.87
C LEU A 172 8.55 -3.06 -13.19
N ASP A 173 9.75 -3.52 -12.93
CA ASP A 173 10.98 -2.82 -13.30
C ASP A 173 11.41 -3.21 -14.72
N LYS A 174 11.77 -2.23 -15.55
CA LYS A 174 12.17 -2.46 -16.97
C LYS A 174 13.41 -3.34 -17.12
N GLY A 175 14.31 -3.34 -16.15
CA GLY A 175 15.57 -4.11 -16.18
C GLY A 175 15.53 -5.40 -15.40
N ARG A 176 14.79 -5.41 -14.29
CA ARG A 176 14.75 -6.51 -13.30
C ARG A 176 13.53 -7.42 -13.46
N GLY A 177 12.51 -6.99 -14.21
CA GLY A 177 11.23 -7.68 -14.35
C GLY A 177 10.30 -7.43 -13.16
N TYR A 178 9.49 -8.41 -12.78
CA TYR A 178 8.60 -8.29 -11.65
C TYR A 178 9.37 -8.27 -10.34
N VAL A 179 9.09 -7.24 -9.55
CA VAL A 179 9.70 -6.96 -8.26
C VAL A 179 8.61 -6.91 -7.21
N ALA A 180 8.79 -7.60 -6.09
CA ALA A 180 7.86 -7.54 -4.99
C ALA A 180 8.58 -7.21 -3.68
N THR A 181 8.03 -6.29 -2.90
CA THR A 181 8.43 -6.03 -1.52
C THR A 181 7.63 -6.95 -0.62
N VAL A 182 8.32 -7.81 0.11
CA VAL A 182 7.71 -8.78 1.04
C VAL A 182 8.09 -8.44 2.47
N LEU A 183 7.19 -8.72 3.41
CA LEU A 183 7.49 -8.74 4.83
C LEU A 183 7.44 -10.19 5.31
N VAL A 184 8.59 -10.72 5.75
CA VAL A 184 8.66 -12.05 6.35
C VAL A 184 8.06 -11.99 7.75
N GLN A 185 7.02 -12.77 8.01
CA GLN A 185 6.38 -12.85 9.32
C GLN A 185 6.94 -14.01 10.15
N ASN A 186 7.25 -15.12 9.49
CA ASN A 186 7.76 -16.31 10.15
C ASN A 186 8.71 -17.07 9.22
N GLY A 187 9.66 -17.81 9.79
CA GLY A 187 10.67 -18.52 9.00
C GLY A 187 11.77 -17.62 8.47
N THR A 188 12.61 -18.15 7.63
CA THR A 188 13.68 -17.41 6.93
C THR A 188 13.59 -17.62 5.44
N LEU A 189 13.45 -16.55 4.70
CA LEU A 189 13.43 -16.53 3.23
C LEU A 189 14.89 -16.46 2.72
N ARG A 190 15.22 -17.31 1.75
CA ARG A 190 16.56 -17.37 1.16
C ARG A 190 16.54 -17.23 -0.34
N VAL A 191 17.63 -16.75 -0.90
CA VAL A 191 17.85 -16.78 -2.36
C VAL A 191 17.86 -18.24 -2.80
N GLY A 192 17.06 -18.54 -3.85
CA GLY A 192 16.86 -19.90 -4.37
C GLY A 192 15.57 -20.55 -3.92
N ASP A 193 14.90 -20.05 -2.88
CA ASP A 193 13.61 -20.56 -2.43
C ASP A 193 12.54 -20.40 -3.50
N ILE A 194 11.60 -21.34 -3.53
CA ILE A 194 10.44 -21.30 -4.40
C ILE A 194 9.29 -20.71 -3.60
N ILE A 195 8.78 -19.58 -4.04
CA ILE A 195 7.68 -18.88 -3.39
C ILE A 195 6.41 -18.91 -4.23
N LEU A 196 5.29 -18.98 -3.55
CA LEU A 196 3.95 -18.82 -4.09
C LEU A 196 3.28 -17.66 -3.37
N ALA A 197 2.85 -16.64 -4.12
CA ALA A 197 2.16 -15.46 -3.62
C ALA A 197 0.89 -15.23 -4.45
N GLY A 198 -0.29 -15.35 -3.85
CA GLY A 198 -1.55 -15.33 -4.58
C GLY A 198 -1.59 -16.39 -5.69
N ASN A 199 -1.72 -15.95 -6.95
CA ASN A 199 -1.70 -16.79 -8.15
C ASN A 199 -0.32 -16.81 -8.83
N HIS A 200 0.65 -16.11 -8.27
CA HIS A 200 2.00 -15.99 -8.83
C HIS A 200 3.01 -16.82 -8.05
N PHE A 201 3.94 -17.40 -8.76
CA PHE A 201 5.01 -18.19 -8.16
C PHE A 201 6.34 -17.91 -8.86
N GLY A 202 7.42 -18.35 -8.25
CA GLY A 202 8.74 -18.25 -8.84
C GLY A 202 9.85 -18.59 -7.88
N ARG A 203 11.06 -18.72 -8.42
CA ARG A 203 12.27 -18.90 -7.63
C ARG A 203 12.90 -17.55 -7.34
N VAL A 204 13.19 -17.29 -6.07
CA VAL A 204 13.88 -16.07 -5.63
C VAL A 204 15.28 -16.03 -6.26
N LYS A 205 15.46 -15.17 -7.26
CA LYS A 205 16.75 -15.00 -7.96
C LYS A 205 17.70 -14.08 -7.22
N ALA A 206 17.15 -13.05 -6.59
CA ALA A 206 17.91 -12.11 -5.79
C ALA A 206 16.99 -11.45 -4.76
N MET A 207 17.58 -11.02 -3.64
CA MET A 207 16.91 -10.24 -2.62
C MET A 207 17.73 -8.99 -2.29
N PHE A 208 17.03 -7.91 -1.97
CA PHE A 208 17.63 -6.64 -1.56
C PHE A 208 16.94 -6.11 -0.31
N ASN A 209 17.70 -5.40 0.50
CA ASN A 209 17.14 -4.65 1.61
C ASN A 209 16.58 -3.29 1.12
N GLU A 210 16.02 -2.51 2.05
CA GLU A 210 15.48 -1.16 1.80
C GLU A 210 16.50 -0.15 1.27
N ARG A 211 17.82 -0.44 1.41
CA ARG A 211 18.92 0.36 0.87
C ARG A 211 19.43 -0.14 -0.49
N ASN A 212 18.67 -1.01 -1.16
CA ASN A 212 19.06 -1.65 -2.41
C ASN A 212 20.36 -2.48 -2.33
N GLN A 213 20.77 -2.90 -1.14
CA GLN A 213 21.93 -3.78 -0.96
C GLN A 213 21.48 -5.23 -1.06
N ARG A 214 22.27 -6.05 -1.75
CA ARG A 214 21.96 -7.46 -1.95
C ARG A 214 22.11 -8.24 -0.63
N ILE A 215 21.06 -8.98 -0.29
CA ILE A 215 21.04 -9.86 0.88
C ILE A 215 20.83 -11.32 0.44
N LYS A 216 21.31 -12.27 1.25
CA LYS A 216 21.18 -13.70 0.98
C LYS A 216 19.96 -14.33 1.66
N GLU A 217 19.57 -13.76 2.80
CA GLU A 217 18.47 -14.25 3.62
C GLU A 217 17.75 -13.09 4.31
N ALA A 218 16.47 -13.30 4.62
CA ALA A 218 15.62 -12.40 5.38
C ALA A 218 14.85 -13.21 6.43
N GLY A 219 15.08 -12.91 7.70
CA GLY A 219 14.42 -13.55 8.84
C GLY A 219 13.07 -12.91 9.19
N PRO A 220 12.46 -13.32 10.32
CA PRO A 220 11.21 -12.75 10.79
C PRO A 220 11.27 -11.24 10.98
N ALA A 221 10.17 -10.56 10.71
CA ALA A 221 10.01 -9.11 10.74
C ALA A 221 10.96 -8.32 9.81
N CYS A 222 11.64 -8.99 8.87
CA CYS A 222 12.51 -8.32 7.90
C CYS A 222 11.77 -8.07 6.58
N PRO A 223 11.74 -6.81 6.10
CA PRO A 223 11.29 -6.53 4.75
C PRO A 223 12.39 -6.89 3.75
N ALA A 224 12.00 -7.42 2.61
CA ALA A 224 12.92 -7.72 1.52
C ALA A 224 12.27 -7.45 0.17
N LEU A 225 13.03 -6.87 -0.74
CA LEU A 225 12.66 -6.73 -2.13
C LEU A 225 13.16 -7.96 -2.87
N ILE A 226 12.26 -8.69 -3.51
CA ILE A 226 12.55 -9.97 -4.17
C ILE A 226 12.36 -9.88 -5.67
N LEU A 227 13.18 -10.65 -6.39
CA LEU A 227 13.11 -10.82 -7.84
C LEU A 227 12.91 -12.29 -8.18
N GLY A 228 12.15 -12.57 -9.24
CA GLY A 228 12.05 -13.93 -9.80
C GLY A 228 10.63 -14.49 -9.88
N LEU A 229 9.62 -13.71 -9.51
CA LEU A 229 8.22 -14.08 -9.74
C LEU A 229 7.85 -14.03 -11.21
N ASN A 230 6.87 -14.84 -11.61
CA ASN A 230 6.33 -14.89 -12.96
C ASN A 230 5.29 -13.80 -13.27
N GLY A 231 4.92 -12.99 -12.29
CA GLY A 231 3.98 -11.87 -12.40
C GLY A 231 4.03 -10.98 -11.19
N ALA A 232 3.18 -9.95 -11.16
CA ALA A 232 3.00 -9.05 -10.02
C ALA A 232 1.92 -9.62 -9.09
N PRO A 233 2.26 -10.15 -7.91
CA PRO A 233 1.26 -10.56 -6.93
C PRO A 233 0.51 -9.34 -6.41
N THR A 234 -0.72 -9.54 -5.96
CA THR A 234 -1.53 -8.48 -5.38
C THR A 234 -0.97 -8.08 -4.02
N ALA A 235 -0.90 -6.77 -3.77
CA ALA A 235 -0.51 -6.27 -2.46
C ALA A 235 -1.47 -6.79 -1.36
N GLY A 236 -0.90 -7.30 -0.26
CA GLY A 236 -1.65 -7.97 0.81
C GLY A 236 -1.78 -9.49 0.66
N ASP A 237 -1.35 -10.07 -0.46
CA ASP A 237 -1.30 -11.53 -0.61
C ASP A 237 -0.32 -12.15 0.38
N ILE A 238 -0.67 -13.34 0.86
CA ILE A 238 0.23 -14.14 1.69
C ILE A 238 1.15 -14.94 0.78
N PHE A 239 2.45 -14.88 1.05
CA PHE A 239 3.40 -15.76 0.39
C PHE A 239 3.81 -16.92 1.27
N ASN A 240 4.10 -18.06 0.65
CA ASN A 240 4.62 -19.26 1.30
C ASN A 240 5.78 -19.83 0.49
N VAL A 241 6.80 -20.35 1.19
CA VAL A 241 7.89 -21.10 0.56
C VAL A 241 7.46 -22.57 0.42
N LEU A 242 7.58 -23.10 -0.80
CA LEU A 242 7.26 -24.48 -1.17
C LEU A 242 8.54 -25.27 -1.50
N ASP A 243 8.41 -26.61 -1.56
CA ASP A 243 9.55 -27.49 -1.84
C ASP A 243 9.90 -27.54 -3.32
N THR A 244 8.87 -27.55 -4.17
CA THR A 244 9.03 -27.73 -5.60
C THR A 244 8.30 -26.66 -6.41
N GLU A 245 8.86 -26.33 -7.57
CA GLU A 245 8.22 -25.41 -8.52
C GLU A 245 6.96 -26.01 -9.14
N GLN A 246 6.92 -27.35 -9.27
CA GLN A 246 5.75 -28.04 -9.79
C GLN A 246 4.55 -27.87 -8.83
N GLU A 247 4.74 -28.06 -7.54
CA GLU A 247 3.72 -27.84 -6.52
C GLU A 247 3.21 -26.39 -6.56
N ALA A 248 4.13 -25.42 -6.64
CA ALA A 248 3.77 -24.01 -6.74
C ALA A 248 2.91 -23.71 -7.98
N ARG A 249 3.27 -24.29 -9.11
CA ARG A 249 2.54 -24.15 -10.39
C ARG A 249 1.14 -24.75 -10.30
N GLU A 250 1.01 -25.94 -9.74
CA GLU A 250 -0.28 -26.61 -9.60
C GLU A 250 -1.25 -25.81 -8.70
N VAL A 251 -0.76 -25.32 -7.56
CA VAL A 251 -1.56 -24.50 -6.65
C VAL A 251 -1.94 -23.16 -7.30
N ALA A 252 -0.99 -22.50 -7.98
CA ALA A 252 -1.25 -21.24 -8.69
C ALA A 252 -2.34 -21.42 -9.77
N SER A 253 -2.23 -22.46 -10.59
CA SER A 253 -3.23 -22.75 -11.65
C SER A 253 -4.62 -23.01 -11.08
N LYS A 254 -4.72 -23.77 -9.98
CA LYS A 254 -6.01 -24.00 -9.30
C LYS A 254 -6.62 -22.71 -8.75
N ARG A 255 -5.80 -21.85 -8.14
CA ARG A 255 -6.25 -20.55 -7.63
C ARG A 255 -6.74 -19.65 -8.77
N GLU A 256 -6.01 -19.60 -9.88
CA GLU A 256 -6.37 -18.83 -11.07
C GLU A 256 -7.71 -19.32 -11.66
N GLN A 257 -7.91 -20.64 -11.75
CA GLN A 257 -9.17 -21.21 -12.21
C GLN A 257 -10.33 -20.81 -11.29
N LEU A 258 -10.18 -20.95 -9.97
CA LEU A 258 -11.19 -20.55 -9.00
C LEU A 258 -11.54 -19.06 -9.09
N GLN A 259 -10.52 -18.22 -9.26
CA GLN A 259 -10.71 -16.77 -9.42
C GLN A 259 -11.50 -16.45 -10.69
N ARG A 260 -11.19 -17.11 -11.81
CA ARG A 260 -11.97 -16.98 -13.07
C ARG A 260 -13.42 -17.42 -12.89
N GLU A 261 -13.67 -18.56 -12.23
CA GLU A 261 -15.02 -19.05 -11.96
C GLU A 261 -15.82 -18.09 -11.06
N GLN A 262 -15.17 -17.53 -10.02
CA GLN A 262 -15.76 -16.52 -9.16
C GLN A 262 -16.06 -15.22 -9.93
N GLY A 263 -15.15 -14.76 -10.76
CA GLY A 263 -15.34 -13.58 -11.61
C GLY A 263 -16.53 -13.74 -12.55
N LEU A 264 -16.68 -14.91 -13.19
CA LEU A 264 -17.83 -15.19 -14.04
C LEU A 264 -19.17 -15.20 -13.27
N ARG A 265 -19.17 -15.65 -12.01
CA ARG A 265 -20.38 -15.67 -11.17
C ARG A 265 -20.76 -14.28 -10.63
N THR A 266 -19.74 -13.42 -10.40
CA THR A 266 -19.95 -12.06 -9.86
C THR A 266 -20.23 -11.01 -10.92
N THR A 267 -19.95 -11.32 -12.20
CA THR A 267 -20.30 -10.42 -13.31
C THR A 267 -21.82 -10.26 -13.34
N LYS A 268 -22.31 -9.10 -12.95
CA LYS A 268 -23.73 -8.76 -13.05
C LYS A 268 -24.14 -8.83 -14.52
N ILE A 269 -24.98 -9.80 -14.85
CA ILE A 269 -25.68 -9.79 -16.13
C ILE A 269 -26.65 -8.60 -16.08
N LEU A 270 -26.48 -7.65 -16.99
CA LEU A 270 -27.42 -6.53 -17.17
C LEU A 270 -28.84 -7.09 -17.31
N THR A 271 -29.69 -6.78 -16.35
CA THR A 271 -31.09 -7.16 -16.43
C THR A 271 -31.87 -6.23 -17.39
N LEU A 272 -33.00 -6.69 -17.92
CA LEU A 272 -33.86 -5.86 -18.74
C LEU A 272 -34.37 -4.62 -17.97
N GLU A 273 -34.49 -4.73 -16.64
CA GLU A 273 -34.85 -3.63 -15.76
C GLU A 273 -33.74 -2.58 -15.69
N ASP A 274 -32.46 -2.99 -15.62
CA ASP A 274 -31.31 -2.09 -15.65
C ASP A 274 -31.25 -1.35 -16.98
N ILE A 275 -31.49 -2.04 -18.10
CA ILE A 275 -31.56 -1.45 -19.43
C ILE A 275 -32.72 -0.45 -19.52
N GLY A 276 -33.88 -0.81 -18.97
CA GLY A 276 -35.07 0.06 -18.91
C GLY A 276 -34.80 1.33 -18.10
N ARG A 277 -34.15 1.20 -16.94
CA ARG A 277 -33.74 2.34 -16.08
C ARG A 277 -32.75 3.25 -16.79
N ARG A 278 -31.72 2.69 -17.42
CA ARG A 278 -30.71 3.45 -18.21
C ARG A 278 -31.38 4.23 -19.35
N ARG A 279 -32.34 3.62 -20.06
CA ARG A 279 -33.09 4.27 -21.12
C ARG A 279 -34.01 5.38 -20.62
N ALA A 280 -34.56 5.25 -19.41
CA ALA A 280 -35.43 6.25 -18.79
C ALA A 280 -34.65 7.52 -18.35
N ILE A 281 -33.39 7.41 -18.03
CA ILE A 281 -32.49 8.52 -17.64
C ILE A 281 -32.15 9.40 -18.85
N GLY A 282 -32.24 8.89 -20.08
CA GLY A 282 -32.12 9.64 -21.34
C GLY A 282 -30.69 10.03 -21.76
N ASN A 283 -29.80 10.38 -20.84
CA ASN A 283 -28.41 10.82 -21.09
C ASN A 283 -27.38 9.92 -20.40
N PHE A 284 -27.66 8.63 -20.25
CA PHE A 284 -26.71 7.71 -19.61
C PHE A 284 -25.48 7.50 -20.50
N GLN A 285 -24.29 7.80 -19.95
CA GLN A 285 -23.00 7.60 -20.60
C GLN A 285 -22.13 6.66 -19.79
N GLU A 286 -21.34 5.84 -20.47
CA GLU A 286 -20.32 5.00 -19.84
C GLU A 286 -18.96 5.57 -20.17
N LEU A 287 -18.17 5.81 -19.12
CA LEU A 287 -16.77 6.20 -19.24
C LEU A 287 -15.91 4.99 -18.98
N ASN A 288 -15.38 4.39 -20.03
CA ASN A 288 -14.47 3.27 -19.95
C ASN A 288 -13.04 3.74 -19.73
N ILE A 289 -12.35 3.15 -18.76
CA ILE A 289 -11.00 3.54 -18.37
C ILE A 289 -10.09 2.32 -18.30
N ILE A 290 -8.85 2.51 -18.78
CA ILE A 290 -7.74 1.58 -18.54
C ILE A 290 -6.76 2.29 -17.60
N VAL A 291 -6.42 1.66 -16.48
CA VAL A 291 -5.52 2.22 -15.48
C VAL A 291 -4.18 1.51 -15.50
N LYS A 292 -3.11 2.28 -15.67
CA LYS A 292 -1.73 1.78 -15.60
C LYS A 292 -0.96 2.56 -14.54
N GLY A 293 -0.18 1.88 -13.72
CA GLY A 293 0.61 2.52 -12.67
C GLY A 293 1.94 1.83 -12.45
N ASP A 294 2.76 2.44 -11.63
CA ASP A 294 4.07 1.93 -11.23
C ASP A 294 3.97 0.78 -10.23
N VAL A 295 2.99 0.84 -9.31
CA VAL A 295 2.76 -0.16 -8.27
C VAL A 295 1.29 -0.56 -8.16
N ASP A 296 1.04 -1.80 -7.73
CA ASP A 296 -0.29 -2.39 -7.64
C ASP A 296 -1.23 -1.62 -6.70
N GLY A 297 -0.74 -1.22 -5.54
CA GLY A 297 -1.54 -0.49 -4.55
C GLY A 297 -2.01 0.88 -5.04
N SER A 298 -1.18 1.63 -5.78
CA SER A 298 -1.57 2.92 -6.36
C SER A 298 -2.65 2.77 -7.44
N ILE A 299 -2.54 1.72 -8.26
CA ILE A 299 -3.54 1.39 -9.30
C ILE A 299 -4.90 1.08 -8.67
N GLU A 300 -4.89 0.27 -7.60
CA GLU A 300 -6.12 -0.06 -6.88
C GLU A 300 -6.77 1.18 -6.27
N ALA A 301 -6.00 1.99 -5.54
CA ALA A 301 -6.50 3.22 -4.92
C ALA A 301 -7.09 4.19 -5.94
N LEU A 302 -6.42 4.37 -7.08
CA LEU A 302 -6.90 5.23 -8.16
C LEU A 302 -8.17 4.66 -8.81
N SER A 303 -8.19 3.35 -9.10
CA SER A 303 -9.35 2.68 -9.68
C SER A 303 -10.59 2.81 -8.80
N ASP A 304 -10.44 2.54 -7.49
CA ASP A 304 -11.52 2.65 -6.52
C ASP A 304 -12.04 4.09 -6.39
N SER A 305 -11.14 5.06 -6.43
CA SER A 305 -11.51 6.48 -6.37
C SER A 305 -12.27 6.91 -7.62
N LEU A 306 -11.83 6.50 -8.80
CA LEU A 306 -12.50 6.80 -10.07
C LEU A 306 -13.89 6.15 -10.16
N ILE A 307 -14.03 4.89 -9.70
CA ILE A 307 -15.33 4.21 -9.65
C ILE A 307 -16.31 4.95 -8.72
N LYS A 308 -15.82 5.49 -7.59
CA LYS A 308 -16.66 6.27 -6.66
C LYS A 308 -17.17 7.60 -7.24
N LEU A 309 -16.53 8.12 -8.28
CA LEU A 309 -16.99 9.32 -8.99
C LEU A 309 -18.17 9.04 -9.93
N SER A 310 -18.58 7.78 -10.10
CA SER A 310 -19.75 7.43 -10.88
C SER A 310 -20.99 8.17 -10.37
N THR A 311 -21.76 8.74 -11.28
CA THR A 311 -23.06 9.39 -11.03
C THR A 311 -24.19 8.60 -11.66
N GLU A 312 -25.43 9.03 -11.48
CA GLU A 312 -26.59 8.40 -12.15
C GLU A 312 -26.54 8.55 -13.67
N GLU A 313 -25.90 9.62 -14.17
CA GLU A 313 -25.80 9.93 -15.61
C GLU A 313 -24.53 9.32 -16.24
N ILE A 314 -23.42 9.27 -15.49
CA ILE A 314 -22.12 8.80 -15.99
C ILE A 314 -21.63 7.65 -15.11
N GLN A 315 -21.49 6.48 -15.70
CA GLN A 315 -20.92 5.32 -15.04
C GLN A 315 -19.44 5.16 -15.44
N VAL A 316 -18.55 5.12 -14.46
CA VAL A 316 -17.12 4.85 -14.68
C VAL A 316 -16.88 3.34 -14.60
N ASN A 317 -16.33 2.77 -15.67
CA ASN A 317 -15.98 1.37 -15.76
C ASN A 317 -14.46 1.21 -15.94
N VAL A 318 -13.79 0.55 -15.01
CA VAL A 318 -12.38 0.19 -15.16
C VAL A 318 -12.29 -1.16 -15.87
N LEU A 319 -11.96 -1.12 -17.17
CA LEU A 319 -11.91 -2.31 -18.02
C LEU A 319 -10.65 -3.15 -17.78
N HIS A 320 -9.52 -2.49 -17.57
CA HIS A 320 -8.24 -3.14 -17.35
C HIS A 320 -7.38 -2.33 -16.39
N LYS A 321 -6.67 -3.02 -15.52
CA LYS A 321 -5.69 -2.44 -14.61
C LYS A 321 -4.43 -3.30 -14.61
N ALA A 322 -3.26 -2.69 -14.76
CA ALA A 322 -2.00 -3.41 -14.72
C ALA A 322 -0.82 -2.52 -14.33
N VAL A 323 0.20 -3.16 -13.76
CA VAL A 323 1.45 -2.53 -13.37
C VAL A 323 2.39 -2.40 -14.56
N GLY A 324 3.12 -1.30 -14.62
CA GLY A 324 4.15 -1.03 -15.63
C GLY A 324 3.77 0.04 -16.64
N GLU A 325 4.64 0.25 -17.62
CA GLU A 325 4.43 1.27 -18.67
C GLU A 325 3.20 0.96 -19.55
N ILE A 326 2.65 1.99 -20.16
CA ILE A 326 1.55 1.84 -21.11
C ILE A 326 2.12 1.22 -22.39
N SER A 327 1.59 0.06 -22.79
CA SER A 327 2.00 -0.73 -23.96
C SER A 327 1.11 -0.45 -25.18
N GLU A 328 1.56 -0.90 -26.35
CA GLU A 328 0.75 -0.85 -27.57
C GLU A 328 -0.53 -1.69 -27.44
N SER A 329 -0.48 -2.82 -26.72
CA SER A 329 -1.65 -3.67 -26.46
C SER A 329 -2.71 -2.94 -25.64
N ASP A 330 -2.31 -2.10 -24.66
CA ASP A 330 -3.24 -1.29 -23.87
C ASP A 330 -3.95 -0.28 -24.76
N VAL A 331 -3.24 0.33 -25.71
CA VAL A 331 -3.81 1.28 -26.70
C VAL A 331 -4.80 0.57 -27.62
N THR A 332 -4.45 -0.62 -28.11
CA THR A 332 -5.36 -1.40 -28.96
C THR A 332 -6.65 -1.79 -28.19
N LEU A 333 -6.52 -2.17 -26.92
CA LEU A 333 -7.68 -2.44 -26.08
C LEU A 333 -8.53 -1.19 -25.87
N ALA A 334 -7.91 -0.04 -25.62
CA ALA A 334 -8.59 1.23 -25.43
C ALA A 334 -9.36 1.66 -26.69
N ALA A 335 -8.74 1.55 -27.88
CA ALA A 335 -9.37 1.83 -29.15
C ALA A 335 -10.59 0.93 -29.42
N ALA A 336 -10.47 -0.37 -29.10
CA ALA A 336 -11.55 -1.34 -29.30
C ALA A 336 -12.74 -1.13 -28.33
N SER A 337 -12.51 -0.49 -27.19
CA SER A 337 -13.49 -0.34 -26.10
C SER A 337 -13.93 1.10 -25.88
N ASP A 338 -13.53 2.04 -26.74
CA ASP A 338 -13.75 3.48 -26.57
C ASP A 338 -13.35 3.96 -25.17
N ALA A 339 -12.13 3.59 -24.73
CA ALA A 339 -11.65 3.83 -23.40
C ALA A 339 -10.53 4.89 -23.35
N VAL A 340 -10.46 5.61 -22.25
CA VAL A 340 -9.35 6.51 -21.93
C VAL A 340 -8.29 5.77 -21.13
N ILE A 341 -7.01 5.99 -21.44
CA ILE A 341 -5.90 5.41 -20.67
C ILE A 341 -5.42 6.43 -19.63
N ILE A 342 -5.43 6.01 -18.36
CA ILE A 342 -4.89 6.78 -17.26
C ILE A 342 -3.58 6.14 -16.80
N GLY A 343 -2.48 6.89 -16.94
CA GLY A 343 -1.15 6.50 -16.46
C GLY A 343 -0.80 7.23 -15.17
N PHE A 344 -0.59 6.47 -14.09
CA PHE A 344 -0.19 7.01 -12.80
C PHE A 344 1.29 6.69 -12.54
N GLN A 345 2.12 7.75 -12.48
CA GLN A 345 3.59 7.66 -12.33
C GLN A 345 4.30 6.81 -13.41
N VAL A 346 3.62 6.50 -14.49
CA VAL A 346 4.16 5.75 -15.63
C VAL A 346 4.08 6.57 -16.91
N ARG A 347 4.84 6.17 -17.91
CA ARG A 347 4.84 6.80 -19.23
C ARG A 347 4.52 5.79 -20.31
N PRO A 348 3.90 6.21 -21.42
CA PRO A 348 3.71 5.32 -22.57
C PRO A 348 5.06 4.98 -23.23
N SER A 349 5.18 3.75 -23.72
CA SER A 349 6.27 3.36 -24.60
C SER A 349 6.22 4.17 -25.91
N ILE A 350 7.31 4.23 -26.65
CA ILE A 350 7.35 4.94 -27.94
C ILE A 350 6.33 4.33 -28.91
N ALA A 351 6.19 3.00 -28.91
CA ALA A 351 5.21 2.30 -29.73
C ALA A 351 3.77 2.65 -29.33
N ALA A 352 3.47 2.65 -28.04
CA ALA A 352 2.16 3.02 -27.51
C ALA A 352 1.76 4.46 -27.86
N ARG A 353 2.70 5.41 -27.77
CA ARG A 353 2.44 6.81 -28.15
C ARG A 353 2.05 6.94 -29.61
N ARG A 354 2.81 6.31 -30.51
CA ARG A 354 2.51 6.31 -31.96
C ARG A 354 1.18 5.60 -32.27
N ALA A 355 0.89 4.50 -31.57
CA ALA A 355 -0.38 3.82 -31.72
C ALA A 355 -1.56 4.68 -31.27
N ALA A 356 -1.42 5.38 -30.12
CA ALA A 356 -2.45 6.27 -29.60
C ALA A 356 -2.75 7.45 -30.55
N GLU A 357 -1.71 8.04 -31.12
CA GLU A 357 -1.86 9.09 -32.15
C GLU A 357 -2.59 8.58 -33.41
N ARG A 358 -2.30 7.35 -33.85
CA ARG A 358 -2.92 6.72 -35.01
C ARG A 358 -4.39 6.35 -34.78
N GLU A 359 -4.69 5.75 -33.61
CA GLU A 359 -6.02 5.26 -33.25
C GLU A 359 -6.90 6.32 -32.58
N GLY A 360 -6.36 7.52 -32.27
CA GLY A 360 -7.09 8.61 -31.62
C GLY A 360 -7.42 8.34 -30.14
N VAL A 361 -6.62 7.51 -29.46
CA VAL A 361 -6.82 7.18 -28.04
C VAL A 361 -6.24 8.26 -27.15
N ASP A 362 -7.03 8.75 -26.19
CA ASP A 362 -6.58 9.74 -25.19
C ASP A 362 -5.78 9.05 -24.08
N ILE A 363 -4.58 9.56 -23.80
CA ILE A 363 -3.70 9.10 -22.73
C ILE A 363 -3.48 10.24 -21.75
N ARG A 364 -3.95 10.10 -20.52
CA ARG A 364 -3.76 11.06 -19.43
C ARG A 364 -2.72 10.56 -18.45
N LEU A 365 -1.75 11.41 -18.12
CA LEU A 365 -0.64 11.07 -17.23
C LEU A 365 -0.69 11.93 -15.98
N TYR A 366 -0.66 11.26 -14.82
CA TYR A 366 -0.69 11.90 -13.51
C TYR A 366 0.44 11.41 -12.63
N SER A 367 0.95 12.30 -11.79
CA SER A 367 1.99 11.97 -10.79
C SER A 367 1.50 12.10 -9.35
N VAL A 368 0.39 12.78 -9.15
CA VAL A 368 -0.24 12.99 -7.84
C VAL A 368 -1.72 12.59 -7.94
N ILE A 369 -2.20 11.84 -6.96
CA ILE A 369 -3.55 11.25 -7.00
C ILE A 369 -4.66 12.31 -7.02
N TYR A 370 -4.46 13.44 -6.36
CA TYR A 370 -5.42 14.56 -6.39
C TYR A 370 -5.72 15.04 -7.80
N GLN A 371 -4.68 15.21 -8.62
CA GLN A 371 -4.81 15.66 -10.00
C GLN A 371 -5.55 14.69 -10.92
N ALA A 372 -5.61 13.42 -10.52
CA ALA A 372 -6.29 12.39 -11.29
C ALA A 372 -7.77 12.25 -10.91
N ILE A 373 -8.15 12.73 -9.71
CA ILE A 373 -9.52 12.64 -9.18
C ILE A 373 -10.30 13.95 -9.43
N GLU A 374 -9.63 15.08 -9.49
CA GLU A 374 -10.19 16.39 -9.88
C GLU A 374 -10.48 16.45 -11.40
#